data_59812e8af887e8401e7e7bf21886eaad
#
_entry.id   59812e8af887e8401e7e7bf21886eaad
#
_cell.length_a   1.000
_cell.length_b   1.000
_cell.length_c   1.000
_cell.angle_alpha   90.00
_cell.angle_beta   90.00
_cell.angle_gamma   90.00
#
_symmetry.space_group_name_H-M   'P 1'
#
loop_
_entity.id
_entity.type
_entity.pdbx_description
1 polymer ?
#
loop_
_entity_poly.entity_id
_entity_poly.type
_entity_poly.pdbx_seq_one_letter_code
_entity_poly.pdbx_strand_id
1 'polypeptide(L)'
;LDFGLVITRIIHILASSFWVGAAIYLAVLLEPRVRSTSADLERQLLNRTSKLNSLWITGAAVVTMLTGMALVSTTPGRSFSDLGSGGWGTMILIGIIATVAAFLVSGGAGAFTAKLRRGLESGEASEEQLASYRRGLSILGYLNAALVIFAVASMASARYA
;
A
#
# COMPACT_ATOMS: atom_id res chain seq x y z
N LEU A 1 32.34 3.93 -4.44
CA LEU A 1 30.87 3.74 -4.57
C LEU A 1 30.48 2.57 -3.67
N ASP A 2 29.58 2.81 -2.72
CA ASP A 2 29.03 1.72 -1.91
C ASP A 2 27.92 1.01 -2.73
N PHE A 3 28.29 -0.11 -3.34
CA PHE A 3 27.37 -0.89 -4.17
C PHE A 3 26.16 -1.41 -3.36
N GLY A 4 26.36 -1.75 -2.07
CA GLY A 4 25.28 -2.21 -1.21
C GLY A 4 24.21 -1.14 -1.02
N LEU A 5 24.63 0.08 -0.75
CA LEU A 5 23.73 1.23 -0.61
C LEU A 5 22.97 1.53 -1.92
N VAL A 6 23.68 1.47 -3.06
CA VAL A 6 23.07 1.72 -4.39
C VAL A 6 22.01 0.66 -4.70
N ILE A 7 22.32 -0.62 -4.51
CA ILE A 7 21.38 -1.72 -4.75
C ILE A 7 20.17 -1.61 -3.83
N THR A 8 20.38 -1.37 -2.53
CA THR A 8 19.29 -1.21 -1.56
C THR A 8 18.37 -0.06 -1.95
N ARG A 9 18.92 1.06 -2.42
CA ARG A 9 18.14 2.21 -2.90
C ARG A 9 17.33 1.88 -4.15
N ILE A 10 17.91 1.16 -5.10
CA ILE A 10 17.21 0.72 -6.32
C ILE A 10 16.04 -0.19 -5.95
N ILE A 11 16.27 -1.19 -5.09
CA ILE A 11 15.22 -2.12 -4.65
C ILE A 11 14.10 -1.34 -3.93
N HIS A 12 14.46 -0.41 -3.04
CA HIS A 12 13.49 0.42 -2.33
C HIS A 12 12.62 1.23 -3.29
N ILE A 13 13.23 1.90 -4.27
CA ILE A 13 12.52 2.72 -5.26
C ILE A 13 11.58 1.83 -6.10
N LEU A 14 12.06 0.70 -6.62
CA LEU A 14 11.25 -0.17 -7.45
C LEU A 14 10.08 -0.78 -6.68
N ALA A 15 10.32 -1.28 -5.47
CA ALA A 15 9.28 -1.87 -4.63
C ALA A 15 8.23 -0.83 -4.21
N SER A 16 8.68 0.37 -3.79
CA SER A 16 7.76 1.45 -3.40
C SER A 16 6.95 1.97 -4.60
N SER A 17 7.57 2.14 -5.77
CA SER A 17 6.87 2.56 -6.99
C SER A 17 5.81 1.55 -7.42
N PHE A 18 6.11 0.25 -7.32
CA PHE A 18 5.14 -0.81 -7.59
C PHE A 18 3.97 -0.75 -6.59
N TRP A 19 4.26 -0.67 -5.28
CA TRP A 19 3.22 -0.62 -4.25
C TRP A 19 2.33 0.60 -4.38
N VAL A 20 2.92 1.79 -4.53
CA VAL A 20 2.19 3.06 -4.72
C VAL A 20 1.34 3.03 -6.00
N GLY A 21 1.93 2.60 -7.11
CA GLY A 21 1.22 2.48 -8.39
C GLY A 21 0.05 1.49 -8.31
N ALA A 22 0.25 0.34 -7.66
CA ALA A 22 -0.81 -0.64 -7.44
C ALA A 22 -1.94 -0.08 -6.56
N ALA A 23 -1.62 0.63 -5.46
CA ALA A 23 -2.63 1.23 -4.57
C ALA A 23 -3.49 2.24 -5.31
N ILE A 24 -2.88 3.13 -6.10
CA ILE A 24 -3.61 4.14 -6.89
C ILE A 24 -4.44 3.45 -7.99
N TYR A 25 -3.86 2.53 -8.73
CA TYR A 25 -4.54 1.81 -9.80
C TYR A 25 -5.78 1.06 -9.30
N LEU A 26 -5.63 0.34 -8.20
CA LEU A 26 -6.74 -0.41 -7.60
C LEU A 26 -7.85 0.51 -7.14
N ALA A 27 -7.54 1.58 -6.40
CA ALA A 27 -8.53 2.47 -5.82
C ALA A 27 -9.24 3.32 -6.88
N VAL A 28 -8.49 3.87 -7.84
CA VAL A 28 -9.02 4.89 -8.77
C VAL A 28 -9.55 4.28 -10.07
N LEU A 29 -8.93 3.21 -10.56
CA LEU A 29 -9.26 2.66 -11.86
C LEU A 29 -9.96 1.32 -11.80
N LEU A 30 -9.44 0.37 -11.04
CA LEU A 30 -9.96 -1.00 -11.09
C LEU A 30 -11.25 -1.16 -10.28
N GLU A 31 -11.26 -0.74 -9.03
CA GLU A 31 -12.40 -0.94 -8.13
C GLU A 31 -13.69 -0.29 -8.65
N PRO A 32 -13.72 0.97 -9.11
CA PRO A 32 -14.95 1.55 -9.66
C PRO A 32 -15.48 0.79 -10.88
N ARG A 33 -14.58 0.25 -11.72
CA ARG A 33 -14.97 -0.54 -12.90
C ARG A 33 -15.51 -1.90 -12.53
N VAL A 34 -14.88 -2.59 -11.58
CA VAL A 34 -15.35 -3.89 -11.09
C VAL A 34 -16.74 -3.76 -10.47
N ARG A 35 -16.98 -2.70 -9.69
CA ARG A 35 -18.30 -2.42 -9.07
C ARG A 35 -19.42 -2.15 -10.07
N SER A 36 -19.11 -1.67 -11.26
CA SER A 36 -20.09 -1.43 -12.33
C SER A 36 -20.38 -2.67 -13.16
N THR A 37 -19.76 -3.80 -12.86
CA THR A 37 -19.99 -5.08 -13.57
C THR A 37 -21.07 -5.92 -12.89
N SER A 38 -21.46 -7.02 -13.53
CA SER A 38 -22.35 -8.00 -12.91
C SER A 38 -21.69 -8.70 -11.72
N ALA A 39 -22.48 -9.12 -10.74
CA ALA A 39 -21.98 -9.85 -9.55
C ALA A 39 -21.18 -11.12 -9.92
N ASP A 40 -21.55 -11.79 -11.00
CA ASP A 40 -20.86 -12.98 -11.48
C ASP A 40 -19.46 -12.65 -12.04
N LEU A 41 -19.31 -11.57 -12.79
CA LEU A 41 -18.01 -11.12 -13.28
C LEU A 41 -17.14 -10.60 -12.14
N GLU A 42 -17.71 -9.85 -11.18
CA GLU A 42 -17.02 -9.41 -9.97
C GLU A 42 -16.46 -10.62 -9.21
N ARG A 43 -17.27 -11.65 -8.97
CA ARG A 43 -16.85 -12.90 -8.33
C ARG A 43 -15.70 -13.56 -9.06
N GLN A 44 -15.79 -13.71 -10.39
CA GLN A 44 -14.73 -14.32 -11.20
C GLN A 44 -13.42 -13.53 -11.12
N LEU A 45 -13.46 -12.21 -11.20
CA LEU A 45 -12.29 -11.35 -11.11
C LEU A 45 -11.65 -11.47 -9.72
N LEU A 46 -12.43 -11.37 -8.64
CA LEU A 46 -11.91 -11.51 -7.28
C LEU A 46 -11.27 -12.87 -7.05
N ASN A 47 -11.87 -13.95 -7.54
CA ASN A 47 -11.32 -15.30 -7.38
C ASN A 47 -9.99 -15.50 -8.12
N ARG A 48 -9.86 -14.93 -9.30
CA ARG A 48 -8.65 -15.07 -10.12
C ARG A 48 -7.50 -14.19 -9.66
N THR A 49 -7.79 -12.98 -9.17
CA THR A 49 -6.76 -11.96 -8.99
C THR A 49 -6.43 -11.68 -7.52
N SER A 50 -7.38 -11.88 -6.58
CA SER A 50 -7.20 -11.40 -5.20
C SER A 50 -6.00 -12.00 -4.48
N LYS A 51 -5.75 -13.30 -4.61
CA LYS A 51 -4.60 -13.96 -3.94
C LYS A 51 -3.28 -13.47 -4.50
N LEU A 52 -3.17 -13.39 -5.82
CA LEU A 52 -1.95 -12.97 -6.50
C LEU A 52 -1.66 -11.49 -6.24
N ASN A 53 -2.67 -10.64 -6.37
CA ASN A 53 -2.55 -9.22 -6.06
C ASN A 53 -2.13 -9.00 -4.59
N SER A 54 -2.77 -9.71 -3.65
CA SER A 54 -2.40 -9.62 -2.24
C SER A 54 -0.95 -10.01 -2.01
N LEU A 55 -0.47 -11.11 -2.60
CA LEU A 55 0.91 -11.56 -2.46
C LEU A 55 1.92 -10.52 -2.98
N TRP A 56 1.72 -10.03 -4.20
CA TRP A 56 2.65 -9.08 -4.82
C TRP A 56 2.64 -7.71 -4.14
N ILE A 57 1.46 -7.19 -3.79
CA ILE A 57 1.32 -5.88 -3.15
C ILE A 57 1.88 -5.92 -1.73
N THR A 58 1.54 -6.97 -0.95
CA THR A 58 2.08 -7.13 0.42
C THR A 58 3.59 -7.37 0.39
N GLY A 59 4.06 -8.20 -0.54
CA GLY A 59 5.50 -8.43 -0.74
C GLY A 59 6.26 -7.15 -1.05
N ALA A 60 5.75 -6.35 -1.98
CA ALA A 60 6.35 -5.06 -2.33
C ALA A 60 6.34 -4.08 -1.14
N ALA A 61 5.25 -4.04 -0.37
CA ALA A 61 5.17 -3.21 0.84
C ALA A 61 6.21 -3.62 1.88
N VAL A 62 6.34 -4.92 2.15
CA VAL A 62 7.34 -5.47 3.10
C VAL A 62 8.77 -5.15 2.62
N VAL A 63 9.07 -5.39 1.34
CA VAL A 63 10.39 -5.05 0.75
C VAL A 63 10.66 -3.56 0.87
N THR A 64 9.67 -2.70 0.59
CA THR A 64 9.79 -1.24 0.76
C THR A 64 10.14 -0.88 2.21
N MET A 65 9.44 -1.44 3.18
CA MET A 65 9.68 -1.14 4.60
C MET A 65 11.07 -1.60 5.04
N LEU A 66 11.47 -2.84 4.73
CA LEU A 66 12.77 -3.39 5.11
C LEU A 66 13.93 -2.62 4.47
N THR A 67 13.84 -2.34 3.17
CA THR A 67 14.88 -1.57 2.48
C THR A 67 14.90 -0.11 2.91
N GLY A 68 13.76 0.49 3.24
CA GLY A 68 13.67 1.82 3.82
C GLY A 68 14.38 1.92 5.17
N MET A 69 14.17 0.95 6.05
CA MET A 69 14.88 0.86 7.34
C MET A 69 16.39 0.69 7.14
N ALA A 70 16.79 -0.19 6.21
CA ALA A 70 18.21 -0.36 5.86
C ALA A 70 18.82 0.95 5.34
N LEU A 71 18.11 1.73 4.53
CA LEU A 71 18.60 3.03 4.02
C LEU A 71 18.80 4.06 5.14
N VAL A 72 17.94 4.09 6.16
CA VAL A 72 18.14 4.98 7.31
C VAL A 72 19.46 4.66 8.03
N SER A 73 19.76 3.37 8.22
CA SER A 73 20.98 2.93 8.94
C SER A 73 22.25 2.96 8.12
N THR A 74 22.17 2.87 6.78
CA THR A 74 23.35 2.77 5.90
C THR A 74 23.67 4.07 5.17
N THR A 75 22.79 5.07 5.20
CA THR A 75 23.08 6.37 4.57
C THR A 75 24.15 7.11 5.39
N PRO A 76 25.28 7.51 4.77
CA PRO A 76 26.35 8.20 5.48
C PRO A 76 25.88 9.49 6.19
N GLY A 77 26.27 9.66 7.44
CA GLY A 77 25.90 10.82 8.27
C GLY A 77 24.42 10.82 8.71
N ARG A 78 23.74 9.69 8.62
CA ARG A 78 22.35 9.51 9.08
C ARG A 78 22.22 8.26 9.93
N SER A 79 21.31 8.31 10.89
CA SER A 79 21.01 7.22 11.81
C SER A 79 19.57 7.26 12.28
N PHE A 80 19.13 6.21 12.96
CA PHE A 80 17.79 6.19 13.59
C PHE A 80 17.63 7.26 14.68
N SER A 81 18.70 7.70 15.32
CA SER A 81 18.67 8.78 16.33
C SER A 81 18.33 10.15 15.73
N ASP A 82 18.52 10.31 14.40
CA ASP A 82 18.18 11.56 13.72
C ASP A 82 16.68 11.66 13.38
N LEU A 83 15.94 10.55 13.50
CA LEU A 83 14.50 10.55 13.23
C LEU A 83 13.77 11.45 14.25
N GLY A 84 12.98 12.38 13.72
CA GLY A 84 12.27 13.38 14.51
C GLY A 84 13.10 14.59 14.90
N SER A 85 14.39 14.63 14.54
CA SER A 85 15.26 15.80 14.76
C SER A 85 15.62 16.45 13.42
N GLY A 86 15.61 17.79 13.38
CA GLY A 86 15.86 18.55 12.16
C GLY A 86 14.82 18.27 11.04
N GLY A 87 14.98 18.94 9.92
CA GLY A 87 14.02 18.84 8.82
C GLY A 87 14.00 17.44 8.18
N TRP A 88 15.19 16.91 7.82
CA TRP A 88 15.32 15.59 7.21
C TRP A 88 14.69 14.49 8.07
N GLY A 89 15.09 14.41 9.35
CA GLY A 89 14.64 13.35 10.25
C GLY A 89 13.13 13.39 10.51
N THR A 90 12.57 14.59 10.61
CA THR A 90 11.13 14.80 10.78
C THR A 90 10.36 14.32 9.53
N MET A 91 10.81 14.68 8.33
CA MET A 91 10.15 14.26 7.09
C MET A 91 10.22 12.75 6.86
N ILE A 92 11.35 12.13 7.16
CA ILE A 92 11.49 10.67 7.09
C ILE A 92 10.60 9.98 8.12
N LEU A 93 10.55 10.46 9.37
CA LEU A 93 9.70 9.89 10.40
C LEU A 93 8.21 9.96 10.02
N ILE A 94 7.75 11.11 9.53
CA ILE A 94 6.38 11.28 9.03
C ILE A 94 6.10 10.30 7.91
N GLY A 95 7.02 10.14 6.96
CA GLY A 95 6.91 9.18 5.87
C GLY A 95 6.85 7.73 6.35
N ILE A 96 7.64 7.35 7.35
CA ILE A 96 7.60 6.02 7.97
C ILE A 96 6.24 5.78 8.63
N ILE A 97 5.73 6.72 9.42
CA ILE A 97 4.42 6.62 10.07
C ILE A 97 3.31 6.44 9.02
N ALA A 98 3.32 7.25 7.97
CA ALA A 98 2.35 7.14 6.88
C ALA A 98 2.45 5.78 6.14
N THR A 99 3.66 5.26 5.94
CA THR A 99 3.92 3.94 5.33
C THR A 99 3.35 2.81 6.19
N VAL A 100 3.58 2.84 7.51
CA VAL A 100 3.03 1.85 8.44
C VAL A 100 1.51 1.92 8.46
N ALA A 101 0.94 3.13 8.53
CA ALA A 101 -0.51 3.33 8.46
C ALA A 101 -1.09 2.77 7.15
N ALA A 102 -0.46 3.04 6.01
CA ALA A 102 -0.86 2.51 4.70
C ALA A 102 -0.82 0.97 4.68
N PHE A 103 0.21 0.37 5.24
CA PHE A 103 0.31 -1.09 5.33
C PHE A 103 -0.83 -1.71 6.14
N LEU A 104 -1.18 -1.12 7.30
CA LEU A 104 -2.30 -1.58 8.13
C LEU A 104 -3.65 -1.40 7.41
N VAL A 105 -3.84 -0.27 6.74
CA VAL A 105 -5.04 0.00 5.93
C VAL A 105 -5.16 -0.99 4.78
N SER A 106 -4.05 -1.35 4.12
CA SER A 106 -4.03 -2.39 3.08
C SER A 106 -4.48 -3.74 3.61
N GLY A 107 -4.06 -4.12 4.82
CA GLY A 107 -4.53 -5.34 5.49
C GLY A 107 -6.04 -5.33 5.74
N GLY A 108 -6.58 -4.19 6.18
CA GLY A 108 -8.03 -3.98 6.33
C GLY A 108 -8.77 -4.12 4.99
N ALA A 109 -8.26 -3.50 3.92
CA ALA A 109 -8.84 -3.63 2.57
C ALA A 109 -8.83 -5.10 2.10
N GLY A 110 -7.74 -5.84 2.36
CA GLY A 110 -7.66 -7.27 2.08
C GLY A 110 -8.72 -8.09 2.82
N ALA A 111 -9.02 -7.75 4.08
CA ALA A 111 -10.08 -8.39 4.86
C ALA A 111 -11.48 -8.14 4.26
N PHE A 112 -11.77 -6.93 3.81
CA PHE A 112 -13.04 -6.63 3.10
C PHE A 112 -13.12 -7.35 1.76
N THR A 113 -12.03 -7.42 0.99
CA THR A 113 -11.96 -8.21 -0.25
C THR A 113 -12.28 -9.69 0.02
N ALA A 114 -11.73 -10.26 1.09
CA ALA A 114 -12.00 -11.65 1.44
C ALA A 114 -13.45 -11.88 1.88
N LYS A 115 -14.06 -10.93 2.62
CA LYS A 115 -15.48 -11.00 3.01
C LYS A 115 -16.38 -10.89 1.78
N LEU A 116 -16.11 -9.92 0.89
CA LEU A 116 -16.87 -9.74 -0.35
C LEU A 116 -16.81 -11.00 -1.22
N ARG A 117 -15.62 -11.54 -1.42
CA ARG A 117 -15.43 -12.78 -2.19
C ARG A 117 -16.21 -13.94 -1.61
N ARG A 118 -16.12 -14.18 -0.29
CA ARG A 118 -16.88 -15.27 0.36
C ARG A 118 -18.38 -15.07 0.26
N GLY A 119 -18.88 -13.84 0.46
CA GLY A 119 -20.30 -13.53 0.33
C GLY A 119 -20.83 -13.78 -1.08
N LEU A 120 -20.03 -13.45 -2.12
CA LEU A 120 -20.38 -13.73 -3.52
C LEU A 120 -20.28 -15.24 -3.87
N GLU A 121 -19.37 -15.99 -3.23
CA GLU A 121 -19.20 -17.43 -3.44
C GLU A 121 -20.33 -18.24 -2.79
N SER A 122 -20.70 -17.92 -1.55
CA SER A 122 -21.74 -18.67 -0.81
C SER A 122 -23.16 -18.39 -1.30
N GLY A 123 -23.39 -17.19 -1.85
CA GLY A 123 -24.75 -16.73 -2.20
C GLY A 123 -25.66 -16.44 -1.00
N GLU A 124 -25.13 -16.54 0.22
CA GLU A 124 -25.89 -16.32 1.46
C GLU A 124 -25.87 -14.88 1.95
N ALA A 125 -24.90 -14.08 1.47
CA ALA A 125 -24.78 -12.69 1.85
C ALA A 125 -25.89 -11.85 1.23
N SER A 126 -26.56 -11.03 2.04
CA SER A 126 -27.56 -10.08 1.53
C SER A 126 -26.91 -9.00 0.66
N GLU A 127 -27.69 -8.39 -0.23
CA GLU A 127 -27.21 -7.26 -1.06
C GLU A 127 -26.72 -6.10 -0.18
N GLU A 128 -27.34 -5.87 0.96
CA GLU A 128 -26.90 -4.85 1.92
C GLU A 128 -25.50 -5.17 2.51
N GLN A 129 -25.25 -6.42 2.84
CA GLN A 129 -23.94 -6.87 3.32
C GLN A 129 -22.88 -6.74 2.24
N LEU A 130 -23.16 -7.14 1.01
CA LEU A 130 -22.25 -6.99 -0.12
C LEU A 130 -21.94 -5.51 -0.40
N ALA A 131 -22.97 -4.64 -0.37
CA ALA A 131 -22.81 -3.21 -0.52
C ALA A 131 -21.94 -2.59 0.60
N SER A 132 -22.10 -3.06 1.84
CA SER A 132 -21.26 -2.65 2.98
C SER A 132 -19.80 -3.03 2.77
N TYR A 133 -19.53 -4.26 2.31
CA TYR A 133 -18.16 -4.72 2.04
C TYR A 133 -17.49 -3.93 0.89
N ARG A 134 -18.24 -3.66 -0.18
CA ARG A 134 -17.76 -2.81 -1.28
C ARG A 134 -17.44 -1.40 -0.82
N ARG A 135 -18.32 -0.82 0.02
CA ARG A 135 -18.11 0.52 0.59
C ARG A 135 -16.86 0.58 1.47
N GLY A 136 -16.68 -0.42 2.35
CA GLY A 136 -15.50 -0.52 3.21
C GLY A 136 -14.21 -0.65 2.38
N LEU A 137 -14.22 -1.50 1.36
CA LEU A 137 -13.10 -1.66 0.43
C LEU A 137 -12.74 -0.35 -0.26
N SER A 138 -13.73 0.39 -0.75
CA SER A 138 -13.53 1.68 -1.41
C SER A 138 -12.90 2.71 -0.48
N ILE A 139 -13.46 2.89 0.71
CA ILE A 139 -12.95 3.86 1.69
C ILE A 139 -11.49 3.54 2.04
N LEU A 140 -11.19 2.27 2.35
CA LEU A 140 -9.82 1.86 2.67
C LEU A 140 -8.88 1.94 1.47
N GLY A 141 -9.37 1.68 0.26
CA GLY A 141 -8.61 1.83 -0.97
C GLY A 141 -8.16 3.27 -1.21
N TYR A 142 -9.08 4.23 -1.13
CA TYR A 142 -8.73 5.65 -1.27
C TYR A 142 -7.85 6.16 -0.14
N LEU A 143 -8.12 5.74 1.10
CA LEU A 143 -7.28 6.10 2.24
C LEU A 143 -5.86 5.57 2.07
N ASN A 144 -5.72 4.32 1.63
CA ASN A 144 -4.41 3.73 1.35
C ASN A 144 -3.67 4.49 0.25
N ALA A 145 -4.33 4.79 -0.87
CA ALA A 145 -3.74 5.58 -1.95
C ALA A 145 -3.26 6.96 -1.47
N ALA A 146 -4.07 7.65 -0.66
CA ALA A 146 -3.69 8.94 -0.08
C ALA A 146 -2.48 8.82 0.85
N LEU A 147 -2.44 7.81 1.72
CA LEU A 147 -1.34 7.58 2.65
C LEU A 147 -0.01 7.26 1.93
N VAL A 148 -0.03 6.42 0.89
CA VAL A 148 1.20 6.10 0.16
C VAL A 148 1.71 7.29 -0.65
N ILE A 149 0.82 8.11 -1.23
CA ILE A 149 1.21 9.36 -1.91
C ILE A 149 1.83 10.32 -0.90
N PHE A 150 1.20 10.49 0.27
CA PHE A 150 1.70 11.35 1.32
C PHE A 150 3.06 10.87 1.86
N ALA A 151 3.26 9.56 2.04
CA ALA A 151 4.54 8.99 2.45
C ALA A 151 5.65 9.32 1.44
N VAL A 152 5.39 9.13 0.14
CA VAL A 152 6.35 9.47 -0.92
C VAL A 152 6.66 10.96 -0.93
N ALA A 153 5.64 11.82 -0.85
CA ALA A 153 5.82 13.28 -0.83
C ALA A 153 6.68 13.72 0.38
N SER A 154 6.40 13.17 1.57
CA SER A 154 7.17 13.47 2.78
C SER A 154 8.63 13.04 2.64
N MET A 155 8.89 11.80 2.22
CA MET A 155 10.25 11.29 2.05
C MET A 155 11.03 12.02 0.94
N ALA A 156 10.37 12.38 -0.15
CA ALA A 156 10.99 13.17 -1.21
C ALA A 156 11.35 14.58 -0.74
N SER A 157 10.51 15.19 0.11
CA SER A 157 10.75 16.52 0.69
C SER A 157 11.91 16.53 1.67
N ALA A 158 12.26 15.40 2.28
CA ALA A 158 13.37 15.29 3.22
C ALA A 158 14.72 15.73 2.63
N ARG A 159 14.87 15.69 1.31
CA ARG A 159 16.09 16.18 0.63
C ARG A 159 16.26 17.69 0.75
N TYR A 160 15.18 18.43 0.92
CA TYR A 160 15.17 19.90 0.89
C TYR A 160 14.91 20.53 2.27
N ALA A 161 14.79 19.69 3.30
CA ALA A 161 14.42 20.09 4.65
C ALA A 161 15.62 20.18 5.63
#